data_a597117f109886e9ac6a06e4a60b5fbc
#
_entry.id   a597117f109886e9ac6a06e4a60b5fbc
#
_cell.length_a   1.000
_cell.length_b   1.000
_cell.length_c   1.000
_cell.angle_alpha   90.00
_cell.angle_beta   90.00
_cell.angle_gamma   90.00
#
_symmetry.space_group_name_H-M   'P 1'
#
loop_
_entity.id
_entity.type
_entity.pdbx_description
1 polymer ?
#
loop_
_entity_poly.entity_id
_entity_poly.type
_entity_poly.pdbx_seq_one_letter_code
_entity_poly.pdbx_strand_id
1 'polypeptide(L)' 'MPELVPLTIVRNEAEAELLCALLRTEGIECDHRPTNFGVGTMDGLPGGAREVVVDPDGLERAQEILAASREN' A
#
# COMPACT_ATOMS: atom_id res chain seq x y z
N MET A 1 7.70 -18.83 -2.72
CA MET A 1 7.26 -17.49 -2.86
C MET A 1 7.15 -16.82 -1.55
N PRO A 2 7.81 -15.73 -1.37
CA PRO A 2 7.70 -15.05 -0.10
C PRO A 2 6.31 -14.47 0.06
N GLU A 3 5.89 -14.47 1.28
CA GLU A 3 4.62 -13.92 1.60
C GLU A 3 4.72 -12.42 1.68
N LEU A 4 3.85 -11.71 1.03
CA LEU A 4 3.88 -10.26 1.11
C LEU A 4 3.41 -9.80 2.48
N VAL A 5 4.00 -8.73 2.97
CA VAL A 5 3.70 -8.23 4.31
C VAL A 5 3.13 -6.82 4.22
N PRO A 6 2.32 -6.43 5.20
CA PRO A 6 1.69 -5.10 5.14
C PRO A 6 2.68 -3.97 5.22
N LEU A 7 2.49 -2.98 4.38
CA LEU A 7 3.28 -1.76 4.43
C LEU A 7 2.46 -0.61 4.99
N THR A 8 1.30 -0.35 4.41
CA THR A 8 0.49 0.78 4.83
C THR A 8 -0.92 0.61 4.32
N ILE A 9 -1.80 1.46 4.80
CA ILE A 9 -3.16 1.51 4.30
C ILE A 9 -3.38 2.87 3.67
N VAL A 10 -3.93 2.89 2.46
CA VAL A 10 -4.19 4.12 1.75
C VAL A 10 -5.68 4.28 1.56
N ARG A 11 -6.10 5.45 1.12
CA ARG A 11 -7.50 5.78 1.10
C ARG A 11 -8.27 5.14 0.00
N ASN A 12 -7.68 4.85 -1.12
CA ASN A 12 -8.42 4.34 -2.26
C ASN A 12 -7.49 3.56 -3.18
N GLU A 13 -8.08 2.97 -4.19
CA GLU A 13 -7.35 2.13 -5.10
C GLU A 13 -6.32 2.92 -5.92
N ALA A 14 -6.68 4.12 -6.31
CA ALA A 14 -5.77 4.93 -7.12
C ALA A 14 -4.48 5.21 -6.37
N GLU A 15 -4.60 5.52 -5.09
CA GLU A 15 -3.40 5.75 -4.28
C GLU A 15 -2.58 4.49 -4.16
N ALA A 16 -3.24 3.36 -3.98
CA ALA A 16 -2.52 2.10 -3.85
C ALA A 16 -1.77 1.79 -5.13
N GLU A 17 -2.39 2.01 -6.26
CA GLU A 17 -1.73 1.72 -7.53
C GLU A 17 -0.55 2.64 -7.78
N LEU A 18 -0.68 3.90 -7.41
CA LEU A 18 0.40 4.83 -7.56
C LEU A 18 1.58 4.44 -6.70
N LEU A 19 1.33 4.09 -5.46
CA LEU A 19 2.39 3.67 -4.57
C LEU A 19 3.06 2.39 -5.08
N CYS A 20 2.27 1.41 -5.51
CA CYS A 20 2.85 0.18 -6.01
C CYS A 20 3.66 0.42 -7.28
N ALA A 21 3.21 1.31 -8.15
CA ALA A 21 3.97 1.61 -9.33
C ALA A 21 5.33 2.18 -8.97
N LEU A 22 5.36 3.07 -8.00
CA LEU A 22 6.61 3.65 -7.54
C LEU A 22 7.51 2.58 -6.95
N LEU A 23 6.97 1.70 -6.11
CA LEU A 23 7.78 0.66 -5.48
C LEU A 23 8.33 -0.31 -6.51
N ARG A 24 7.57 -0.60 -7.54
CA ARG A 24 8.05 -1.50 -8.59
C ARG A 24 9.21 -0.91 -9.36
N THR A 25 9.26 0.40 -9.51
CA THR A 25 10.41 1.01 -10.17
C THR A 25 11.67 0.83 -9.34
N GLU A 26 11.52 0.53 -8.06
CA GLU A 26 12.65 0.28 -7.17
C GLU A 26 12.92 -1.22 -7.04
N GLY A 27 12.24 -2.03 -7.80
CA GLY A 27 12.45 -3.46 -7.73
C GLY A 27 11.75 -4.14 -6.57
N ILE A 28 10.79 -3.50 -5.97
CA ILE A 28 10.08 -4.06 -4.83
C ILE A 28 8.76 -4.62 -5.29
N GLU A 29 8.49 -5.86 -4.97
CA GLU A 29 7.22 -6.47 -5.31
C GLU A 29 6.13 -5.87 -4.43
N CYS A 30 5.02 -5.47 -5.04
CA CYS A 30 3.97 -4.78 -4.34
C CYS A 30 2.61 -5.22 -4.84
N ASP A 31 1.67 -5.29 -3.93
CA ASP A 31 0.30 -5.59 -4.29
C ASP A 31 -0.61 -4.84 -3.32
N HIS A 32 -1.89 -4.81 -3.60
CA HIS A 32 -2.83 -4.18 -2.68
C HIS A 32 -4.15 -4.93 -2.72
N ARG A 33 -4.89 -4.79 -1.65
CA ARG A 33 -6.15 -5.51 -1.52
C ARG A 33 -7.11 -4.67 -0.69
N PRO A 34 -8.41 -4.91 -0.83
CA PRO A 34 -9.36 -4.20 0.01
C PRO A 34 -9.13 -4.56 1.47
N THR A 35 -9.39 -3.63 2.33
CA THR A 35 -9.26 -3.88 3.74
C THR A 35 -10.56 -3.57 4.43
N ASN A 36 -10.80 -4.28 5.52
CA ASN A 36 -11.96 -4.02 6.33
C ASN A 36 -11.79 -2.87 7.28
N PHE A 37 -10.63 -2.27 7.32
CA PHE A 37 -10.38 -1.21 8.20
C PHE A 37 -11.35 -0.11 7.95
N GLY A 38 -12.10 0.30 8.87
CA GLY A 38 -13.01 1.39 8.73
C GLY A 38 -14.30 1.06 8.03
N VAL A 39 -14.49 -0.20 7.72
CA VAL A 39 -15.67 -0.55 7.03
C VAL A 39 -16.91 -0.11 7.75
N GLY A 40 -16.96 -0.19 8.96
CA GLY A 40 -18.15 0.19 9.61
C GLY A 40 -18.34 1.65 9.71
N THR A 41 -17.42 2.38 9.24
CA THR A 41 -17.51 3.65 9.51
C THR A 41 -18.14 4.29 8.50
N MET A 42 -18.36 4.31 7.75
CA MET A 42 -18.88 5.00 7.07
C MET A 42 -19.25 5.01 6.07
N ASP A 43 -19.05 4.96 5.61
CA ASP A 43 -19.51 5.28 4.61
C ASP A 43 -19.53 4.51 3.59
N GLY A 44 -19.20 3.49 3.56
CA GLY A 44 -19.25 2.65 2.48
C GLY A 44 -18.91 3.26 1.20
N LEU A 45 -17.95 4.06 1.22
CA LEU A 45 -17.55 4.63 -0.03
C LEU A 45 -17.03 3.56 -0.94
N PRO A 46 -17.43 3.55 -2.18
CA PRO A 46 -16.90 2.60 -3.13
C PRO A 46 -15.41 2.77 -3.25
N GLY A 47 -14.74 1.66 -3.34
CA GLY A 47 -13.32 1.74 -3.46
C GLY A 47 -12.59 2.00 -2.19
N GLY A 48 -13.22 1.93 -1.09
CA GLY A 48 -12.65 2.29 0.17
C GLY A 48 -11.20 1.94 0.38
N ALA A 49 -10.74 1.96 1.59
CA ALA A 49 -9.34 1.83 1.91
C ALA A 49 -8.73 0.54 1.37
N ARG A 50 -7.48 0.61 0.99
CA ARG A 50 -6.73 -0.54 0.48
C ARG A 50 -5.50 -0.75 1.31
N GLU A 51 -5.16 -2.01 1.54
CA GLU A 51 -3.94 -2.35 2.25
C GLU A 51 -2.86 -2.65 1.23
N VAL A 52 -1.74 -1.96 1.33
CA VAL A 52 -0.61 -2.17 0.42
C VAL A 52 0.35 -3.13 1.09
N VAL A 53 0.72 -4.18 0.39
CA VAL A 53 1.62 -5.20 0.91
C VAL A 53 2.83 -5.31 -0.01
N VAL A 54 3.97 -5.64 0.56
CA VAL A 54 5.21 -5.70 -0.18
C VAL A 54 6.01 -6.92 0.24
N ASP A 55 6.99 -7.25 -0.59
CA ASP A 55 7.95 -8.29 -0.30
C ASP A 55 8.68 -7.97 1.01
N PRO A 56 8.76 -8.91 1.95
CA PRO A 56 9.46 -8.62 3.20
C PRO A 56 10.89 -8.18 3.01
N ASP A 57 11.57 -8.65 2.00
CA ASP A 57 12.94 -8.22 1.76
C ASP A 57 13.00 -6.77 1.33
N GLY A 58 11.95 -6.23 0.80
CA GLY A 58 11.92 -4.84 0.39
C GLY A 58 11.19 -3.93 1.35
N LEU A 59 10.77 -4.45 2.49
CA LEU A 59 9.91 -3.67 3.39
C LEU A 59 10.61 -2.42 3.90
N GLU A 60 11.86 -2.54 4.29
CA GLU A 60 12.57 -1.40 4.83
C GLU A 60 12.73 -0.30 3.79
N ARG A 61 13.11 -0.70 2.58
CA ARG A 61 13.23 0.27 1.50
C ARG A 61 11.88 0.87 1.15
N ALA A 62 10.84 0.06 1.16
CA ALA A 62 9.49 0.55 0.89
C ALA A 62 9.07 1.59 1.91
N GLN A 63 9.42 1.38 3.17
CA GLN A 63 9.11 2.33 4.21
C GLN A 63 9.82 3.65 3.98
N GLU A 64 11.06 3.60 3.52
CA GLU A 64 11.81 4.81 3.22
C GLU A 64 11.17 5.58 2.07
N ILE A 65 10.76 4.86 1.04
CA ILE A 65 10.14 5.51 -0.10
C ILE A 65 8.81 6.15 0.31
N LEU A 66 8.05 5.45 1.12
CA LEU A 66 6.78 5.96 1.58
C LEU A 66 6.97 7.23 2.40
N ALA A 67 7.96 7.24 3.29
CA ALA A 67 8.23 8.40 4.11
C ALA A 67 8.64 9.59 3.25
N ALA A 68 9.49 9.36 2.27
CA ALA A 68 9.93 10.44 1.39
C ALA A 68 8.75 10.99 0.59
N SER A 69 7.88 10.11 0.15
CA SER A 69 6.71 10.53 -0.60
C SER A 69 5.78 11.40 0.23
N ARG A 70 5.71 11.13 1.51
CA ARG A 70 4.82 11.88 2.38
C ARG A 70 5.35 13.22 2.80
N GLU A 71 6.63 13.40 2.65
CA GLU A 71 7.22 14.63 3.09
C GLU A 71 7.03 15.76 2.12
N ASN A 72 6.52 15.49 0.98
CA ASN A 72 6.23 16.58 0.06
C ASN A 72 4.83 17.13 0.27
#